data_435713aaedf8289c0c73c85ed6bb8459
#
_entry.id   435713aaedf8289c0c73c85ed6bb8459
#
_cell.length_a   1.000
_cell.length_b   1.000
_cell.length_c   1.000
_cell.angle_alpha   90.00
_cell.angle_beta   90.00
_cell.angle_gamma   90.00
#
_symmetry.space_group_name_H-M   'P 1'
#
loop_
_entity.id
_entity.type
_entity.pdbx_description
1 polymer ?
#
loop_
_entity_poly.entity_id
_entity_poly.type
_entity_poly.pdbx_seq_one_letter_code
_entity_poly.pdbx_strand_id
1 'polypeptide(L)'
;RSTPKPSSAASDVYKRQSVDDELDLEILLTQYFRRKIKKGEYEFHFAHNGLEALQMLLAMPDFDVILSDINMPEMDGLTLLTKINEMRNPALKCIMVSAYGDMENIRSAMNQGAFDFTTKPINLEDLERTIEKAAEQIAFIKQAQREHTQLESIQNDLHVAQEIQQTILPKTFPPFPELKSFDLYAYMNAAKYVGGDFYDFFRIDQDRLGFVIADVSGKGVPAAIFMAISRTVIRAIALTENSASMCMQRSNNILCQESVNDMFVTVFYGILNIHTGTVTYSNAGHNPPILMKKDGSISKVPPTGDMILGAINDACYHEKELKMSPGDNLFLYTDGVTEAMNTKHELYSDCLLYTSDA
;
A
#
# COMPACT_ATOMS: atom_id res chain seq x y z
N ARG A 1 -6.67 15.16 -27.86
CA ARG A 1 -6.94 15.44 -26.43
C ARG A 1 -5.61 15.73 -25.79
N SER A 2 -5.43 17.01 -25.40
CA SER A 2 -4.23 17.53 -24.78
C SER A 2 -4.09 16.94 -23.36
N THR A 3 -2.94 16.31 -23.08
CA THR A 3 -2.52 15.98 -21.73
C THR A 3 -2.52 17.23 -20.86
N PRO A 4 -3.08 17.22 -19.64
CA PRO A 4 -2.97 18.35 -18.74
C PRO A 4 -1.49 18.57 -18.40
N LYS A 5 -1.01 19.80 -18.60
CA LYS A 5 0.27 20.24 -18.06
C LYS A 5 0.25 20.03 -16.54
N PRO A 6 1.33 19.52 -15.93
CA PRO A 6 1.43 19.48 -14.48
C PRO A 6 1.24 20.91 -13.97
N SER A 7 0.36 21.07 -13.00
CA SER A 7 0.16 22.32 -12.28
C SER A 7 1.52 22.81 -11.81
N SER A 8 1.79 24.10 -12.07
CA SER A 8 2.97 24.78 -11.56
C SER A 8 3.14 24.43 -10.08
N ALA A 9 4.19 23.67 -9.77
CA ALA A 9 4.68 23.58 -8.40
C ALA A 9 4.80 25.03 -7.90
N ALA A 10 4.11 25.37 -6.83
CA ALA A 10 4.40 26.58 -6.10
C ALA A 10 5.91 26.53 -5.85
N SER A 11 6.64 27.54 -6.35
CA SER A 11 8.08 27.62 -6.12
C SER A 11 8.26 27.66 -4.61
N ASP A 12 8.84 26.59 -4.05
CA ASP A 12 9.14 26.56 -2.62
C ASP A 12 10.02 27.78 -2.35
N VAL A 13 9.53 28.73 -1.55
CA VAL A 13 10.33 29.85 -1.11
C VAL A 13 11.40 29.31 -0.21
N TYR A 14 12.67 29.44 -0.57
CA TYR A 14 13.76 29.01 0.28
C TYR A 14 14.01 30.04 1.39
N LYS A 15 13.82 29.63 2.64
CA LYS A 15 14.08 30.45 3.80
C LYS A 15 15.53 30.33 4.25
N ARG A 16 16.20 31.48 4.39
CA ARG A 16 17.60 31.59 4.75
C ARG A 16 17.75 32.41 5.99
N GLN A 17 18.58 31.97 6.89
CA GLN A 17 19.01 32.74 8.04
C GLN A 17 20.47 33.17 7.85
N SER A 18 20.76 34.46 7.97
CA SER A 18 22.12 34.97 8.06
C SER A 18 22.43 35.39 9.48
N VAL A 19 23.53 34.88 10.03
CA VAL A 19 23.95 35.08 11.40
C VAL A 19 25.33 35.71 11.39
N ASP A 20 25.40 36.99 11.71
CA ASP A 20 26.64 37.77 11.74
C ASP A 20 26.43 38.97 12.65
N ASP A 21 27.39 39.30 13.49
CA ASP A 21 27.33 40.45 14.39
C ASP A 21 27.63 41.79 13.68
N GLU A 22 28.08 41.71 12.41
CA GLU A 22 28.31 42.89 11.57
C GLU A 22 27.05 43.19 10.71
N LEU A 23 26.42 44.35 10.93
CA LEU A 23 25.24 44.81 10.18
C LEU A 23 25.49 45.00 8.68
N ASP A 24 26.74 45.18 8.26
CA ASP A 24 27.11 45.40 6.88
C ASP A 24 26.77 44.20 5.99
N LEU A 25 26.84 42.96 6.53
CA LEU A 25 26.49 41.77 5.79
C LEU A 25 25.00 41.72 5.46
N GLU A 26 24.15 42.11 6.37
CA GLU A 26 22.69 42.21 6.16
C GLU A 26 22.35 43.10 4.96
N ILE A 27 22.97 44.31 4.95
CA ILE A 27 22.77 45.29 3.86
C ILE A 27 23.26 44.71 2.53
N LEU A 28 24.42 44.09 2.53
CA LEU A 28 25.07 43.52 1.35
C LEU A 28 24.22 42.39 0.73
N LEU A 29 23.78 41.44 1.54
CA LEU A 29 22.93 40.32 1.09
C LEU A 29 21.56 40.82 0.57
N THR A 30 20.94 41.75 1.29
CA THR A 30 19.63 42.31 0.90
C THR A 30 19.72 43.03 -0.44
N GLN A 31 20.79 43.80 -0.69
CA GLN A 31 21.01 44.51 -1.94
C GLN A 31 21.30 43.56 -3.09
N TYR A 32 22.20 42.61 -2.91
CA TYR A 32 22.60 41.67 -3.95
C TYR A 32 21.45 40.76 -4.38
N PHE A 33 20.75 40.16 -3.42
CA PHE A 33 19.65 39.24 -3.69
C PHE A 33 18.29 39.93 -3.88
N ARG A 34 18.23 41.27 -3.96
CA ARG A 34 16.98 42.07 -4.07
C ARG A 34 16.01 41.55 -5.13
N ARG A 35 16.54 41.08 -6.29
CA ARG A 35 15.68 40.56 -7.38
C ARG A 35 15.02 39.24 -7.01
N LYS A 36 15.77 38.31 -6.39
CA LYS A 36 15.27 37.01 -5.95
C LYS A 36 14.30 37.16 -4.76
N ILE A 37 14.56 38.08 -3.85
CA ILE A 37 13.67 38.42 -2.72
C ILE A 37 12.33 38.98 -3.26
N LYS A 38 12.37 39.92 -4.21
CA LYS A 38 11.13 40.50 -4.81
C LYS A 38 10.29 39.48 -5.58
N LYS A 39 10.90 38.47 -6.17
CA LYS A 39 10.21 37.37 -6.85
C LYS A 39 9.66 36.32 -5.88
N GLY A 40 9.95 36.42 -4.59
CA GLY A 40 9.58 35.40 -3.60
C GLY A 40 10.39 34.11 -3.71
N GLU A 41 11.54 34.14 -4.40
CA GLU A 41 12.43 32.95 -4.52
C GLU A 41 13.29 32.79 -3.24
N TYR A 42 13.62 33.92 -2.59
CA TYR A 42 14.48 33.98 -1.40
C TYR A 42 13.79 34.79 -0.30
N GLU A 43 13.83 34.27 0.93
CA GLU A 43 13.44 34.94 2.15
C GLU A 43 14.62 34.91 3.12
N PHE A 44 15.12 36.09 3.54
CA PHE A 44 16.22 36.22 4.49
C PHE A 44 15.72 36.68 5.86
N HIS A 45 16.22 36.02 6.88
CA HIS A 45 16.07 36.42 8.29
C HIS A 45 17.48 36.64 8.85
N PHE A 46 17.64 37.64 9.67
CA PHE A 46 18.94 38.04 10.22
C PHE A 46 18.96 37.84 11.71
N ALA A 47 20.08 37.36 12.24
CA ALA A 47 20.39 37.23 13.64
C ALA A 47 21.81 37.70 13.89
N HIS A 48 22.06 38.29 15.08
CA HIS A 48 23.35 38.95 15.40
C HIS A 48 24.25 38.10 16.28
N ASN A 49 23.83 36.92 16.66
CA ASN A 49 24.63 35.90 17.37
C ASN A 49 24.00 34.53 17.25
N GLY A 50 24.74 33.51 17.64
CA GLY A 50 24.25 32.13 17.54
C GLY A 50 23.06 31.81 18.44
N LEU A 51 22.90 32.51 19.58
CA LEU A 51 21.77 32.30 20.50
C LEU A 51 20.45 32.80 19.89
N GLU A 52 20.48 34.00 19.28
CA GLU A 52 19.33 34.59 18.59
C GLU A 52 18.95 33.70 17.38
N ALA A 53 19.94 33.24 16.61
CA ALA A 53 19.73 32.33 15.51
C ALA A 53 19.04 31.03 15.94
N LEU A 54 19.48 30.43 17.03
CA LEU A 54 18.88 29.21 17.57
C LEU A 54 17.44 29.44 18.04
N GLN A 55 17.15 30.58 18.68
CA GLN A 55 15.79 30.96 19.11
C GLN A 55 14.87 31.09 17.88
N MET A 56 15.33 31.70 16.78
CA MET A 56 14.58 31.81 15.54
C MET A 56 14.33 30.42 14.90
N LEU A 57 15.32 29.55 14.89
CA LEU A 57 15.19 28.18 14.40
C LEU A 57 14.14 27.36 15.17
N LEU A 58 14.07 27.56 16.48
CA LEU A 58 13.08 26.89 17.32
C LEU A 58 11.66 27.45 17.13
N ALA A 59 11.55 28.75 16.86
CA ALA A 59 10.27 29.41 16.59
C ALA A 59 9.75 29.17 15.17
N MET A 60 10.64 29.04 14.20
CA MET A 60 10.37 28.83 12.78
C MET A 60 11.28 27.69 12.25
N PRO A 61 10.86 26.43 12.36
CA PRO A 61 11.73 25.28 12.02
C PRO A 61 11.89 25.03 10.52
N ASP A 62 11.34 25.86 9.66
CA ASP A 62 11.30 25.70 8.21
C ASP A 62 12.43 26.43 7.45
N PHE A 63 13.51 26.78 8.14
CA PHE A 63 14.72 27.27 7.47
C PHE A 63 15.40 26.17 6.64
N ASP A 64 15.92 26.57 5.48
CA ASP A 64 16.64 25.72 4.55
C ASP A 64 18.17 25.86 4.66
N VAL A 65 18.64 27.10 4.72
CA VAL A 65 20.06 27.42 4.75
C VAL A 65 20.36 28.41 5.85
N ILE A 66 21.42 28.16 6.59
CA ILE A 66 22.00 29.07 7.56
C ILE A 66 23.36 29.50 7.05
N LEU A 67 23.57 30.82 6.96
CA LEU A 67 24.89 31.45 6.76
C LEU A 67 25.35 31.93 8.12
N SER A 68 26.40 31.34 8.69
CA SER A 68 26.84 31.71 10.04
C SER A 68 28.29 32.14 10.04
N ASP A 69 28.56 33.33 10.57
CA ASP A 69 29.92 33.68 10.95
C ASP A 69 30.40 32.71 12.04
N ILE A 70 31.72 32.43 12.04
CA ILE A 70 32.35 31.61 13.07
C ILE A 70 32.53 32.40 14.35
N ASN A 71 33.00 33.65 14.27
CA ASN A 71 33.43 34.45 15.40
C ASN A 71 32.32 35.45 15.78
N MET A 72 31.44 35.07 16.70
CA MET A 72 30.35 35.91 17.16
C MET A 72 30.29 35.95 18.70
N PRO A 73 29.75 37.03 19.29
CA PRO A 73 29.53 37.11 20.74
C PRO A 73 28.45 36.11 21.20
N GLU A 74 28.40 35.85 22.50
CA GLU A 74 27.42 34.99 23.20
C GLU A 74 27.48 33.52 22.81
N MET A 75 27.25 33.22 21.55
CA MET A 75 27.38 31.88 20.96
C MET A 75 28.06 31.96 19.59
N ASP A 76 29.20 31.34 19.47
CA ASP A 76 29.96 31.28 18.23
C ASP A 76 29.31 30.35 17.19
N GLY A 77 29.75 30.47 15.92
CA GLY A 77 29.18 29.69 14.81
C GLY A 77 29.45 28.18 14.91
N LEU A 78 30.54 27.73 15.51
CA LEU A 78 30.85 26.31 15.70
C LEU A 78 29.91 25.68 16.74
N THR A 79 29.64 26.41 17.82
CA THR A 79 28.64 26.00 18.83
C THR A 79 27.25 25.95 18.23
N LEU A 80 26.86 26.97 17.42
CA LEU A 80 25.59 26.96 16.69
C LEU A 80 25.47 25.76 15.74
N LEU A 81 26.51 25.45 14.95
CA LEU A 81 26.56 24.29 14.07
C LEU A 81 26.36 22.98 14.82
N THR A 82 26.97 22.85 16.01
CA THR A 82 26.75 21.67 16.87
C THR A 82 25.27 21.56 17.27
N LYS A 83 24.62 22.67 17.65
CA LYS A 83 23.19 22.68 18.00
C LYS A 83 22.28 22.37 16.82
N ILE A 84 22.60 22.86 15.62
CA ILE A 84 21.89 22.55 14.38
C ILE A 84 21.97 21.04 14.07
N ASN A 85 23.14 20.44 14.25
CA ASN A 85 23.32 18.99 14.01
C ASN A 85 22.55 18.13 15.03
N GLU A 86 22.43 18.59 16.29
CA GLU A 86 21.60 17.94 17.31
C GLU A 86 20.10 17.87 16.90
N MET A 87 19.61 18.82 16.07
CA MET A 87 18.25 18.84 15.57
C MET A 87 17.96 17.72 14.54
N ARG A 88 19.00 17.09 13.97
CA ARG A 88 18.91 15.98 13.01
C ARG A 88 18.02 16.27 11.80
N ASN A 89 17.97 17.52 11.34
CA ASN A 89 17.24 17.90 10.14
C ASN A 89 18.15 17.82 8.92
N PRO A 90 18.07 16.79 8.05
CA PRO A 90 18.94 16.66 6.90
C PRO A 90 18.68 17.71 5.80
N ALA A 91 17.50 18.35 5.82
CA ALA A 91 17.12 19.41 4.89
C ALA A 91 17.61 20.81 5.31
N LEU A 92 18.19 20.98 6.52
CA LEU A 92 18.81 22.21 6.95
C LEU A 92 20.30 22.17 6.66
N LYS A 93 20.83 23.15 5.92
CA LYS A 93 22.26 23.25 5.57
C LYS A 93 22.88 24.48 6.21
N CYS A 94 24.05 24.28 6.83
CA CYS A 94 24.83 25.38 7.42
C CYS A 94 26.06 25.66 6.58
N ILE A 95 26.22 26.91 6.11
CA ILE A 95 27.38 27.44 5.39
C ILE A 95 28.10 28.37 6.34
N MET A 96 29.38 28.10 6.56
CA MET A 96 30.17 28.92 7.50
C MET A 96 30.83 30.10 6.80
N VAL A 97 30.83 31.23 7.45
CA VAL A 97 31.56 32.43 7.02
C VAL A 97 32.78 32.60 7.94
N SER A 98 33.94 32.76 7.40
CA SER A 98 35.20 32.83 8.18
C SER A 98 36.12 33.96 7.72
N ALA A 99 36.91 34.49 8.62
CA ALA A 99 37.95 35.43 8.24
C ALA A 99 39.04 34.76 7.35
N TYR A 100 39.66 35.56 6.49
CA TYR A 100 40.77 35.09 5.64
C TYR A 100 41.93 34.54 6.48
N GLY A 101 42.31 33.29 6.20
CA GLY A 101 43.44 32.64 6.89
C GLY A 101 43.06 31.76 8.10
N ASP A 102 41.77 31.70 8.48
CA ASP A 102 41.32 30.91 9.63
C ASP A 102 41.04 29.42 9.25
N MET A 103 42.06 28.77 8.72
CA MET A 103 41.96 27.39 8.21
C MET A 103 41.68 26.34 9.28
N GLU A 104 42.02 26.62 10.54
CA GLU A 104 41.80 25.69 11.65
C GLU A 104 40.28 25.62 12.01
N ASN A 105 39.62 26.75 12.14
CA ASN A 105 38.20 26.81 12.39
C ASN A 105 37.36 26.33 11.21
N ILE A 106 37.79 26.63 9.96
CA ILE A 106 37.18 26.07 8.75
C ILE A 106 37.21 24.55 8.75
N ARG A 107 38.38 23.96 9.03
CA ARG A 107 38.55 22.50 9.12
C ARG A 107 37.67 21.89 10.22
N SER A 108 37.60 22.55 11.37
CA SER A 108 36.73 22.14 12.48
C SER A 108 35.28 22.14 12.07
N ALA A 109 34.80 23.21 11.43
CA ALA A 109 33.43 23.31 10.93
C ALA A 109 33.08 22.21 9.92
N MET A 110 33.96 21.97 8.95
CA MET A 110 33.74 20.91 7.95
C MET A 110 33.70 19.52 8.57
N ASN A 111 34.57 19.24 9.53
CA ASN A 111 34.58 17.96 10.27
C ASN A 111 33.33 17.79 11.14
N GLN A 112 32.74 18.90 11.59
CA GLN A 112 31.46 18.91 12.34
C GLN A 112 30.23 18.86 11.44
N GLY A 113 30.40 18.79 10.10
CA GLY A 113 29.28 18.62 9.18
C GLY A 113 28.70 19.92 8.63
N ALA A 114 29.46 21.02 8.62
CA ALA A 114 29.09 22.19 7.81
C ALA A 114 28.94 21.78 6.35
N PHE A 115 27.95 22.35 5.66
CA PHE A 115 27.72 22.05 4.25
C PHE A 115 28.83 22.57 3.34
N ASP A 116 29.26 23.81 3.58
CA ASP A 116 30.33 24.48 2.84
C ASP A 116 30.82 25.67 3.68
N PHE A 117 31.77 26.41 3.15
CA PHE A 117 32.28 27.65 3.79
C PHE A 117 32.52 28.74 2.74
N THR A 118 32.58 29.99 3.19
CA THR A 118 33.03 31.16 2.44
C THR A 118 33.95 32.02 3.30
N THR A 119 34.87 32.76 2.71
CA THR A 119 35.81 33.63 3.43
C THR A 119 35.46 35.10 3.26
N LYS A 120 35.69 35.90 4.30
CA LYS A 120 35.62 37.37 4.24
C LYS A 120 36.93 37.92 3.57
N PRO A 121 36.85 38.89 2.61
CA PRO A 121 35.63 39.52 2.10
C PRO A 121 34.81 38.58 1.22
N ILE A 122 33.52 38.55 1.43
CA ILE A 122 32.60 37.58 0.79
C ILE A 122 32.53 37.87 -0.71
N ASN A 123 32.83 36.85 -1.52
CA ASN A 123 32.51 36.84 -2.93
C ASN A 123 31.06 36.42 -3.10
N LEU A 124 30.20 37.38 -3.46
CA LEU A 124 28.75 37.13 -3.56
C LEU A 124 28.36 36.16 -4.66
N GLU A 125 29.11 36.06 -5.76
CA GLU A 125 28.88 35.09 -6.83
C GLU A 125 29.19 33.67 -6.36
N ASP A 126 30.28 33.47 -5.62
CA ASP A 126 30.60 32.16 -5.05
C ASP A 126 29.62 31.74 -3.96
N LEU A 127 29.22 32.69 -3.10
CA LEU A 127 28.18 32.46 -2.08
C LEU A 127 26.85 32.07 -2.74
N GLU A 128 26.43 32.75 -3.83
CA GLU A 128 25.21 32.42 -4.56
C GLU A 128 25.27 31.00 -5.10
N ARG A 129 26.38 30.57 -5.71
CA ARG A 129 26.59 29.19 -6.21
C ARG A 129 26.51 28.16 -5.06
N THR A 130 27.10 28.48 -3.92
CA THR A 130 27.06 27.60 -2.75
C THR A 130 25.63 27.45 -2.19
N ILE A 131 24.88 28.57 -2.13
CA ILE A 131 23.49 28.56 -1.75
C ILE A 131 22.63 27.75 -2.75
N GLU A 132 22.85 27.92 -4.05
CA GLU A 132 22.13 27.17 -5.08
C GLU A 132 22.41 25.66 -4.99
N LYS A 133 23.68 25.27 -4.77
CA LYS A 133 24.06 23.88 -4.54
C LYS A 133 23.39 23.30 -3.27
N ALA A 134 23.32 24.09 -2.21
CA ALA A 134 22.61 23.70 -1.00
C ALA A 134 21.10 23.51 -1.28
N ALA A 135 20.49 24.45 -2.01
CA ALA A 135 19.07 24.39 -2.38
C ALA A 135 18.74 23.15 -3.23
N GLU A 136 19.58 22.79 -4.19
CA GLU A 136 19.40 21.56 -4.99
C GLU A 136 19.42 20.31 -4.12
N GLN A 137 20.37 20.22 -3.18
CA GLN A 137 20.41 19.09 -2.25
C GLN A 137 19.20 19.04 -1.32
N ILE A 138 18.76 20.18 -0.81
CA ILE A 138 17.57 20.29 0.04
C ILE A 138 16.32 19.85 -0.73
N ALA A 139 16.16 20.33 -1.97
CA ALA A 139 15.04 19.93 -2.82
C ALA A 139 14.98 18.41 -3.02
N PHE A 140 16.14 17.79 -3.28
CA PHE A 140 16.24 16.33 -3.43
C PHE A 140 15.81 15.59 -2.14
N ILE A 141 16.32 16.05 -0.98
CA ILE A 141 15.99 15.44 0.32
C ILE A 141 14.50 15.59 0.62
N LYS A 142 13.93 16.79 0.44
CA LYS A 142 12.50 17.05 0.66
C LYS A 142 11.61 16.20 -0.25
N GLN A 143 12.01 16.05 -1.52
CA GLN A 143 11.29 15.20 -2.46
C GLN A 143 11.31 13.73 -2.00
N ALA A 144 12.48 13.20 -1.65
CA ALA A 144 12.60 11.82 -1.17
C ALA A 144 11.78 11.57 0.11
N GLN A 145 11.75 12.54 1.02
CA GLN A 145 10.92 12.47 2.23
C GLN A 145 9.42 12.46 1.90
N ARG A 146 8.96 13.32 0.97
CA ARG A 146 7.56 13.36 0.53
C ARG A 146 7.14 12.03 -0.10
N GLU A 147 7.98 11.49 -0.98
CA GLU A 147 7.73 10.19 -1.63
C GLU A 147 7.65 9.06 -0.59
N HIS A 148 8.56 9.05 0.37
CA HIS A 148 8.56 8.05 1.45
C HIS A 148 7.28 8.11 2.29
N THR A 149 6.87 9.31 2.73
CA THR A 149 5.64 9.51 3.50
C THR A 149 4.39 9.09 2.72
N GLN A 150 4.36 9.37 1.40
CA GLN A 150 3.25 8.93 0.54
C GLN A 150 3.19 7.41 0.42
N LEU A 151 4.35 6.75 0.27
CA LEU A 151 4.41 5.29 0.22
C LEU A 151 3.96 4.65 1.53
N GLU A 152 4.38 5.18 2.68
CA GLU A 152 3.92 4.71 4.00
C GLU A 152 2.40 4.87 4.16
N SER A 153 1.84 6.00 3.73
CA SER A 153 0.39 6.22 3.76
C SER A 153 -0.36 5.19 2.91
N ILE A 154 0.09 4.95 1.67
CA ILE A 154 -0.53 3.96 0.77
C ILE A 154 -0.41 2.54 1.37
N GLN A 155 0.73 2.19 1.96
CA GLN A 155 0.90 0.89 2.60
C GLN A 155 -0.06 0.71 3.78
N ASN A 156 -0.24 1.75 4.59
CA ASN A 156 -1.19 1.72 5.71
C ASN A 156 -2.63 1.54 5.22
N ASP A 157 -3.04 2.26 4.17
CA ASP A 157 -4.38 2.11 3.57
C ASP A 157 -4.61 0.69 3.04
N LEU A 158 -3.58 0.07 2.44
CA LEU A 158 -3.66 -1.32 1.98
C LEU A 158 -3.75 -2.31 3.14
N HIS A 159 -3.09 -2.07 4.27
CA HIS A 159 -3.24 -2.89 5.48
C HIS A 159 -4.67 -2.82 6.04
N VAL A 160 -5.22 -1.62 6.14
CA VAL A 160 -6.62 -1.44 6.57
C VAL A 160 -7.59 -2.16 5.63
N ALA A 161 -7.37 -2.05 4.31
CA ALA A 161 -8.18 -2.78 3.32
C ALA A 161 -8.08 -4.30 3.50
N GLN A 162 -6.90 -4.83 3.82
CA GLN A 162 -6.68 -6.24 4.12
C GLN A 162 -7.47 -6.69 5.36
N GLU A 163 -7.44 -5.92 6.43
CA GLU A 163 -8.18 -6.21 7.65
C GLU A 163 -9.70 -6.24 7.40
N ILE A 164 -10.20 -5.25 6.64
CA ILE A 164 -11.61 -5.20 6.22
C ILE A 164 -11.96 -6.46 5.41
N GLN A 165 -11.18 -6.78 4.38
CA GLN A 165 -11.42 -7.95 3.54
C GLN A 165 -11.42 -9.25 4.34
N GLN A 166 -10.46 -9.41 5.24
CA GLN A 166 -10.41 -10.57 6.11
C GLN A 166 -11.59 -10.64 7.09
N THR A 167 -12.18 -9.51 7.48
CA THR A 167 -13.34 -9.49 8.39
C THR A 167 -14.62 -9.92 7.69
N ILE A 168 -14.70 -9.75 6.37
CA ILE A 168 -15.83 -10.20 5.56
C ILE A 168 -15.93 -11.73 5.52
N LEU A 169 -14.78 -12.43 5.52
CA LEU A 169 -14.74 -13.89 5.44
C LEU A 169 -15.04 -14.55 6.80
N PRO A 170 -15.75 -15.69 6.83
CA PRO A 170 -15.95 -16.45 8.07
C PRO A 170 -14.62 -16.98 8.63
N LYS A 171 -14.33 -16.71 9.91
CA LYS A 171 -13.04 -17.07 10.56
C LYS A 171 -13.20 -18.06 11.73
N THR A 172 -14.42 -18.28 12.22
CA THR A 172 -14.65 -19.13 13.38
C THR A 172 -14.87 -20.56 12.95
N PHE A 173 -14.04 -21.50 13.48
CA PHE A 173 -14.13 -22.93 13.20
C PHE A 173 -14.14 -23.73 14.51
N PRO A 174 -14.99 -24.76 14.66
CA PRO A 174 -16.08 -25.10 13.74
C PRO A 174 -17.17 -24.01 13.72
N PRO A 175 -17.74 -23.70 12.55
CA PRO A 175 -18.69 -22.60 12.41
C PRO A 175 -20.06 -22.89 13.06
N PHE A 176 -20.41 -24.16 13.18
CA PHE A 176 -21.68 -24.66 13.71
C PHE A 176 -21.40 -25.78 14.72
N PRO A 177 -20.92 -25.46 15.94
CA PRO A 177 -20.48 -26.46 16.92
C PRO A 177 -21.60 -27.40 17.40
N GLU A 178 -22.85 -27.02 17.20
CA GLU A 178 -24.04 -27.83 17.49
C GLU A 178 -24.30 -28.93 16.46
N LEU A 179 -23.78 -28.79 15.22
CA LEU A 179 -23.93 -29.76 14.15
C LEU A 179 -22.72 -30.71 14.12
N LYS A 180 -22.95 -31.99 14.43
CA LYS A 180 -21.91 -33.02 14.47
C LYS A 180 -21.92 -33.95 13.24
N SER A 181 -22.79 -33.66 12.27
CA SER A 181 -22.95 -34.47 11.05
C SER A 181 -21.88 -34.20 10.00
N PHE A 182 -21.16 -33.09 10.10
CA PHE A 182 -20.06 -32.72 9.22
C PHE A 182 -19.06 -31.83 9.94
N ASP A 183 -17.82 -31.80 9.43
CA ASP A 183 -16.78 -30.83 9.77
C ASP A 183 -16.58 -29.89 8.59
N LEU A 184 -16.28 -28.62 8.90
CA LEU A 184 -15.98 -27.61 7.89
C LEU A 184 -14.78 -26.77 8.36
N TYR A 185 -13.83 -26.61 7.47
CA TYR A 185 -12.66 -25.75 7.66
C TYR A 185 -12.39 -24.98 6.35
N ALA A 186 -11.92 -23.75 6.46
CA ALA A 186 -11.47 -22.96 5.33
C ALA A 186 -10.28 -22.08 5.73
N TYR A 187 -9.40 -21.85 4.77
CA TYR A 187 -8.22 -21.03 4.94
C TYR A 187 -7.98 -20.19 3.69
N MET A 188 -7.60 -18.95 3.85
CA MET A 188 -7.23 -18.04 2.77
C MET A 188 -6.02 -17.20 3.19
N ASN A 189 -5.04 -17.13 2.30
CA ASN A 189 -3.90 -16.24 2.42
C ASN A 189 -3.66 -15.54 1.08
N ALA A 190 -3.96 -14.25 1.02
CA ALA A 190 -3.77 -13.47 -0.21
C ALA A 190 -2.28 -13.31 -0.54
N ALA A 191 -1.91 -13.48 -1.81
CA ALA A 191 -0.53 -13.30 -2.29
C ALA A 191 -0.03 -11.85 -2.19
N LYS A 192 -0.94 -10.87 -2.12
CA LYS A 192 -0.69 -9.44 -1.87
C LYS A 192 -1.45 -9.00 -0.62
N TYR A 193 -1.45 -7.70 -0.32
CA TYR A 193 -2.25 -7.17 0.79
C TYR A 193 -3.72 -7.56 0.69
N VAL A 194 -4.30 -7.47 -0.52
CA VAL A 194 -5.69 -7.84 -0.80
C VAL A 194 -5.76 -8.73 -2.04
N GLY A 195 -6.76 -9.62 -2.12
CA GLY A 195 -6.93 -10.60 -3.19
C GLY A 195 -8.35 -10.66 -3.77
N GLY A 196 -8.50 -11.39 -4.87
CA GLY A 196 -9.77 -11.67 -5.53
C GLY A 196 -10.47 -12.91 -4.99
N ASP A 197 -9.70 -13.87 -4.47
CA ASP A 197 -10.22 -15.13 -3.96
C ASP A 197 -11.11 -14.94 -2.74
N PHE A 198 -12.11 -15.79 -2.60
CA PHE A 198 -12.89 -15.86 -1.37
C PHE A 198 -13.56 -17.22 -1.21
N TYR A 199 -13.92 -17.50 0.04
CA TYR A 199 -14.85 -18.54 0.40
C TYR A 199 -15.97 -17.97 1.27
N ASP A 200 -17.11 -18.63 1.27
CA ASP A 200 -18.19 -18.35 2.22
C ASP A 200 -18.96 -19.63 2.55
N PHE A 201 -19.56 -19.69 3.72
CA PHE A 201 -20.47 -20.73 4.11
C PHE A 201 -21.53 -20.17 5.07
N PHE A 202 -22.75 -20.65 4.95
CA PHE A 202 -23.86 -20.15 5.71
C PHE A 202 -25.01 -21.16 5.73
N ARG A 203 -25.81 -21.13 6.77
CA ARG A 203 -27.06 -21.90 6.82
C ARG A 203 -28.09 -21.23 5.94
N ILE A 204 -28.67 -21.99 5.02
CA ILE A 204 -29.83 -21.57 4.23
C ILE A 204 -31.07 -21.77 5.08
N ASP A 205 -31.19 -22.93 5.73
CA ASP A 205 -32.25 -23.26 6.69
C ASP A 205 -31.74 -24.29 7.72
N GLN A 206 -32.65 -25.04 8.36
CA GLN A 206 -32.31 -26.03 9.38
C GLN A 206 -31.54 -27.23 8.79
N ASP A 207 -31.80 -27.59 7.53
CA ASP A 207 -31.36 -28.82 6.90
C ASP A 207 -30.28 -28.59 5.80
N ARG A 208 -30.11 -27.33 5.38
CA ARG A 208 -29.24 -27.00 4.23
C ARG A 208 -28.15 -26.00 4.57
N LEU A 209 -26.94 -26.35 4.18
CA LEU A 209 -25.74 -25.52 4.25
C LEU A 209 -25.32 -25.07 2.84
N GLY A 210 -25.28 -23.78 2.61
CA GLY A 210 -24.65 -23.20 1.41
C GLY A 210 -23.15 -23.00 1.64
N PHE A 211 -22.34 -23.33 0.64
CA PHE A 211 -20.90 -23.06 0.63
C PHE A 211 -20.44 -22.62 -0.74
N VAL A 212 -19.51 -21.68 -0.76
CA VAL A 212 -18.97 -21.01 -1.96
C VAL A 212 -17.45 -20.99 -1.89
N ILE A 213 -16.81 -21.22 -3.04
CA ILE A 213 -15.44 -20.82 -3.30
C ILE A 213 -15.39 -20.12 -4.65
N ALA A 214 -14.59 -19.06 -4.75
CA ALA A 214 -14.57 -18.23 -5.93
C ALA A 214 -13.23 -17.51 -6.09
N ASP A 215 -12.91 -17.18 -7.34
CA ASP A 215 -11.74 -16.40 -7.71
C ASP A 215 -12.12 -15.32 -8.72
N VAL A 216 -11.80 -14.08 -8.41
CA VAL A 216 -12.06 -12.89 -9.22
C VAL A 216 -10.89 -12.62 -10.14
N SER A 217 -11.19 -12.34 -11.40
CA SER A 217 -10.19 -11.94 -12.41
C SER A 217 -9.39 -10.70 -11.96
N GLY A 218 -8.08 -10.73 -12.23
CA GLY A 218 -7.20 -9.63 -11.88
C GLY A 218 -6.57 -9.73 -10.49
N LYS A 219 -5.91 -8.65 -10.03
CA LYS A 219 -5.14 -8.65 -8.77
C LYS A 219 -5.24 -7.28 -8.07
N GLY A 220 -5.08 -7.27 -6.75
CA GLY A 220 -5.02 -6.05 -5.95
C GLY A 220 -6.40 -5.44 -5.64
N VAL A 221 -6.44 -4.13 -5.44
CA VAL A 221 -7.63 -3.41 -4.93
C VAL A 221 -8.88 -3.59 -5.79
N PRO A 222 -8.85 -3.50 -7.14
CA PRO A 222 -10.03 -3.72 -7.96
C PRO A 222 -10.63 -5.12 -7.76
N ALA A 223 -9.79 -6.16 -7.77
CA ALA A 223 -10.23 -7.55 -7.54
C ALA A 223 -10.83 -7.73 -6.14
N ALA A 224 -10.24 -7.11 -5.12
CA ALA A 224 -10.75 -7.17 -3.76
C ALA A 224 -12.13 -6.51 -3.58
N ILE A 225 -12.37 -5.39 -4.28
CA ILE A 225 -13.68 -4.73 -4.28
C ILE A 225 -14.72 -5.61 -4.96
N PHE A 226 -14.41 -6.14 -6.15
CA PHE A 226 -15.33 -7.00 -6.89
C PHE A 226 -15.59 -8.32 -6.16
N MET A 227 -14.60 -8.85 -5.42
CA MET A 227 -14.75 -9.98 -4.51
C MET A 227 -15.82 -9.70 -3.44
N ALA A 228 -15.75 -8.55 -2.76
CA ALA A 228 -16.70 -8.19 -1.71
C ALA A 228 -18.14 -8.05 -2.26
N ILE A 229 -18.28 -7.47 -3.47
CA ILE A 229 -19.55 -7.37 -4.19
C ILE A 229 -20.06 -8.78 -4.54
N SER A 230 -19.24 -9.59 -5.19
CA SER A 230 -19.60 -10.94 -5.64
C SER A 230 -20.04 -11.83 -4.48
N ARG A 231 -19.25 -11.86 -3.40
CA ARG A 231 -19.61 -12.60 -2.18
C ARG A 231 -20.94 -12.15 -1.60
N THR A 232 -21.15 -10.83 -1.51
CA THR A 232 -22.38 -10.27 -0.92
C THR A 232 -23.60 -10.60 -1.77
N VAL A 233 -23.51 -10.45 -3.09
CA VAL A 233 -24.58 -10.75 -4.04
C VAL A 233 -24.93 -12.25 -3.99
N ILE A 234 -23.94 -13.13 -4.10
CA ILE A 234 -24.15 -14.58 -4.07
C ILE A 234 -24.83 -14.99 -2.74
N ARG A 235 -24.32 -14.54 -1.61
CA ARG A 235 -24.90 -14.85 -0.30
C ARG A 235 -26.33 -14.36 -0.15
N ALA A 236 -26.62 -13.13 -0.56
CA ALA A 236 -27.95 -12.55 -0.45
C ALA A 236 -29.00 -13.33 -1.28
N ILE A 237 -28.62 -13.75 -2.48
CA ILE A 237 -29.49 -14.53 -3.35
C ILE A 237 -29.64 -15.96 -2.83
N ALA A 238 -28.54 -16.60 -2.41
CA ALA A 238 -28.53 -17.97 -1.91
C ALA A 238 -29.44 -18.17 -0.67
N LEU A 239 -29.64 -17.14 0.14
CA LEU A 239 -30.57 -17.20 1.30
C LEU A 239 -32.03 -17.19 0.90
N THR A 240 -32.39 -16.80 -0.31
CA THR A 240 -33.75 -16.70 -0.80
C THR A 240 -34.07 -17.67 -1.93
N GLU A 241 -33.04 -18.22 -2.58
CA GLU A 241 -33.15 -19.12 -3.74
C GLU A 241 -32.84 -20.56 -3.33
N ASN A 242 -33.68 -21.48 -3.77
CA ASN A 242 -33.54 -22.92 -3.40
C ASN A 242 -32.68 -23.73 -4.39
N SER A 243 -32.47 -23.22 -5.60
CA SER A 243 -31.73 -23.88 -6.66
C SER A 243 -30.34 -23.27 -6.81
N ALA A 244 -29.30 -24.11 -6.91
CA ALA A 244 -27.92 -23.65 -7.10
C ALA A 244 -27.77 -22.95 -8.46
N SER A 245 -28.38 -23.49 -9.53
CA SER A 245 -28.34 -22.88 -10.85
C SER A 245 -29.03 -21.52 -10.92
N MET A 246 -30.20 -21.40 -10.30
CA MET A 246 -30.93 -20.12 -10.25
C MET A 246 -30.21 -19.07 -9.42
N CYS A 247 -29.55 -19.48 -8.32
CA CYS A 247 -28.71 -18.59 -7.54
C CYS A 247 -27.57 -18.02 -8.39
N MET A 248 -26.88 -18.86 -9.18
CA MET A 248 -25.80 -18.43 -10.06
C MET A 248 -26.31 -17.52 -11.18
N GLN A 249 -27.45 -17.84 -11.81
CA GLN A 249 -28.03 -17.03 -12.88
C GLN A 249 -28.42 -15.63 -12.41
N ARG A 250 -29.08 -15.51 -11.25
CA ARG A 250 -29.47 -14.22 -10.68
C ARG A 250 -28.25 -13.42 -10.25
N SER A 251 -27.25 -14.08 -9.64
CA SER A 251 -25.98 -13.46 -9.27
C SER A 251 -25.25 -12.93 -10.49
N ASN A 252 -25.18 -13.70 -11.58
CA ASN A 252 -24.56 -13.29 -12.84
C ASN A 252 -25.18 -11.99 -13.38
N ASN A 253 -26.50 -11.93 -13.45
CA ASN A 253 -27.20 -10.78 -14.04
C ASN A 253 -26.92 -9.48 -13.23
N ILE A 254 -26.84 -9.58 -11.90
CA ILE A 254 -26.46 -8.44 -11.06
C ILE A 254 -24.98 -8.08 -11.28
N LEU A 255 -24.07 -9.07 -11.27
CA LEU A 255 -22.65 -8.83 -11.42
C LEU A 255 -22.30 -8.26 -12.81
N CYS A 256 -23.00 -8.62 -13.86
CA CYS A 256 -22.84 -8.03 -15.19
C CYS A 256 -23.17 -6.51 -15.21
N GLN A 257 -24.12 -6.07 -14.37
CA GLN A 257 -24.48 -4.65 -14.26
C GLN A 257 -23.45 -3.84 -13.44
N GLU A 258 -22.83 -4.49 -12.46
CA GLU A 258 -21.86 -3.89 -11.55
C GLU A 258 -20.40 -4.05 -12.03
N SER A 259 -20.17 -4.84 -13.11
CA SER A 259 -18.82 -5.09 -13.63
C SER A 259 -18.19 -3.83 -14.22
N VAL A 260 -16.99 -3.51 -13.79
CA VAL A 260 -16.16 -2.44 -14.29
C VAL A 260 -14.88 -3.06 -14.87
N ASN A 261 -14.42 -2.61 -16.04
CA ASN A 261 -13.21 -3.09 -16.70
C ASN A 261 -13.24 -4.59 -17.03
N ASP A 262 -14.39 -5.12 -17.46
CA ASP A 262 -14.57 -6.52 -17.86
C ASP A 262 -14.18 -7.53 -16.76
N MET A 263 -14.37 -7.17 -15.50
CA MET A 263 -14.12 -8.07 -14.38
C MET A 263 -15.16 -9.18 -14.33
N PHE A 264 -14.70 -10.37 -14.02
CA PHE A 264 -15.52 -11.57 -13.87
C PHE A 264 -15.06 -12.39 -12.66
N VAL A 265 -15.85 -13.36 -12.27
CA VAL A 265 -15.53 -14.26 -11.17
C VAL A 265 -15.85 -15.70 -11.52
N THR A 266 -14.90 -16.61 -11.24
CA THR A 266 -15.15 -18.05 -11.27
C THR A 266 -15.75 -18.48 -9.94
N VAL A 267 -16.79 -19.31 -9.95
CA VAL A 267 -17.49 -19.68 -8.73
C VAL A 267 -17.88 -21.14 -8.73
N PHE A 268 -17.60 -21.83 -7.63
CA PHE A 268 -18.29 -23.08 -7.28
C PHE A 268 -19.23 -22.81 -6.10
N TYR A 269 -20.51 -23.08 -6.29
CA TYR A 269 -21.53 -22.96 -5.26
C TYR A 269 -22.21 -24.30 -5.02
N GLY A 270 -22.23 -24.75 -3.78
CA GLY A 270 -22.85 -26.01 -3.37
C GLY A 270 -23.85 -25.81 -2.23
N ILE A 271 -24.91 -26.63 -2.24
CA ILE A 271 -25.94 -26.74 -1.21
C ILE A 271 -25.89 -28.15 -0.64
N LEU A 272 -25.37 -28.31 0.56
CA LEU A 272 -25.33 -29.59 1.26
C LEU A 272 -26.62 -29.76 2.08
N ASN A 273 -27.33 -30.86 1.82
CA ASN A 273 -28.35 -31.36 2.74
C ASN A 273 -27.66 -32.19 3.84
N ILE A 274 -27.67 -31.70 5.07
CA ILE A 274 -26.93 -32.25 6.22
C ILE A 274 -27.42 -33.61 6.69
N HIS A 275 -28.66 -33.99 6.35
CA HIS A 275 -29.25 -35.28 6.74
C HIS A 275 -28.98 -36.37 5.69
N THR A 276 -29.05 -35.98 4.41
CA THR A 276 -28.92 -36.95 3.33
C THR A 276 -27.49 -37.07 2.79
N GLY A 277 -26.61 -36.07 3.06
CA GLY A 277 -25.29 -35.96 2.48
C GLY A 277 -25.31 -35.68 0.97
N THR A 278 -26.44 -35.23 0.42
CA THR A 278 -26.54 -34.82 -0.99
C THR A 278 -26.08 -33.37 -1.13
N VAL A 279 -25.17 -33.12 -2.06
CA VAL A 279 -24.71 -31.78 -2.45
C VAL A 279 -25.28 -31.48 -3.84
N THR A 280 -26.16 -30.48 -3.93
CA THR A 280 -26.59 -29.90 -5.22
C THR A 280 -25.67 -28.73 -5.52
N TYR A 281 -25.03 -28.69 -6.69
CA TYR A 281 -24.02 -27.66 -7.00
C TYR A 281 -24.11 -27.15 -8.44
N SER A 282 -23.61 -25.92 -8.62
CA SER A 282 -23.33 -25.29 -9.91
C SER A 282 -21.88 -24.80 -9.94
N ASN A 283 -21.21 -24.96 -11.09
CA ASN A 283 -19.80 -24.56 -11.28
C ASN A 283 -19.67 -23.62 -12.47
N ALA A 284 -19.51 -22.35 -12.19
CA ALA A 284 -19.30 -21.28 -13.15
C ALA A 284 -17.81 -21.08 -13.44
N GLY A 285 -17.19 -22.02 -14.13
CA GLY A 285 -15.80 -21.93 -14.59
C GLY A 285 -14.73 -22.04 -13.51
N HIS A 286 -15.08 -22.43 -12.28
CA HIS A 286 -14.12 -22.60 -11.18
C HIS A 286 -13.44 -23.97 -11.23
N ASN A 287 -12.27 -24.07 -10.58
CA ASN A 287 -11.52 -25.32 -10.46
C ASN A 287 -12.44 -26.43 -9.90
N PRO A 288 -12.52 -27.61 -10.55
CA PRO A 288 -13.36 -28.67 -10.06
C PRO A 288 -12.90 -29.16 -8.68
N PRO A 289 -13.79 -29.21 -7.68
CA PRO A 289 -13.45 -29.79 -6.37
C PRO A 289 -13.00 -31.24 -6.46
N ILE A 290 -12.25 -31.68 -5.45
CA ILE A 290 -11.80 -33.06 -5.31
C ILE A 290 -12.66 -33.76 -4.28
N LEU A 291 -13.27 -34.86 -4.66
CA LEU A 291 -13.95 -35.78 -3.75
C LEU A 291 -12.98 -36.89 -3.33
N MET A 292 -12.69 -36.95 -2.05
CA MET A 292 -11.92 -38.02 -1.41
C MET A 292 -12.89 -38.92 -0.63
N LYS A 293 -13.08 -40.14 -1.05
CA LYS A 293 -13.95 -41.08 -0.37
C LYS A 293 -13.27 -41.77 0.80
N LYS A 294 -14.05 -42.28 1.71
CA LYS A 294 -13.57 -43.03 2.89
C LYS A 294 -12.70 -44.25 2.54
N ASP A 295 -12.91 -44.84 1.37
CA ASP A 295 -12.11 -45.96 0.86
C ASP A 295 -10.75 -45.57 0.29
N GLY A 296 -10.41 -44.27 0.30
CA GLY A 296 -9.19 -43.68 -0.26
C GLY A 296 -9.27 -43.36 -1.76
N SER A 297 -10.39 -43.59 -2.42
CA SER A 297 -10.55 -43.20 -3.83
C SER A 297 -10.70 -41.69 -3.97
N ILE A 298 -9.99 -41.13 -4.96
CA ILE A 298 -9.96 -39.68 -5.25
C ILE A 298 -10.53 -39.46 -6.64
N SER A 299 -11.42 -38.47 -6.79
CA SER A 299 -12.01 -38.11 -8.08
C SER A 299 -12.32 -36.61 -8.15
N LYS A 300 -12.25 -36.04 -9.36
CA LYS A 300 -12.75 -34.68 -9.60
C LYS A 300 -14.28 -34.68 -9.64
N VAL A 301 -14.87 -33.68 -9.03
CA VAL A 301 -16.33 -33.42 -9.16
C VAL A 301 -16.60 -32.93 -10.60
N PRO A 302 -17.52 -33.56 -11.35
CA PRO A 302 -17.78 -33.20 -12.76
C PRO A 302 -18.25 -31.73 -12.84
N PRO A 303 -17.64 -30.87 -13.67
CA PRO A 303 -18.11 -29.50 -13.87
C PRO A 303 -19.53 -29.48 -14.50
N THR A 304 -20.31 -28.44 -14.26
CA THR A 304 -21.61 -28.25 -14.94
C THR A 304 -21.45 -27.75 -16.36
N GLY A 305 -20.28 -27.16 -16.69
CA GLY A 305 -19.97 -26.67 -18.04
C GLY A 305 -20.45 -25.25 -18.31
N ASP A 306 -20.73 -24.50 -17.22
CA ASP A 306 -21.25 -23.16 -17.28
C ASP A 306 -20.14 -22.10 -17.37
N MET A 307 -20.50 -20.92 -17.83
CA MET A 307 -19.60 -19.77 -17.94
C MET A 307 -19.35 -19.10 -16.60
N ILE A 308 -18.27 -18.36 -16.52
CA ILE A 308 -17.92 -17.45 -15.40
C ILE A 308 -19.02 -16.41 -15.17
N LEU A 309 -19.15 -15.93 -13.94
CA LEU A 309 -20.14 -14.88 -13.61
C LEU A 309 -19.59 -13.48 -13.96
N GLY A 310 -20.49 -12.59 -14.36
CA GLY A 310 -20.18 -11.19 -14.65
C GLY A 310 -19.71 -10.93 -16.08
N ALA A 311 -19.62 -11.96 -16.94
CA ALA A 311 -19.14 -11.82 -18.30
C ALA A 311 -20.26 -11.60 -19.34
N ILE A 312 -21.35 -12.35 -19.26
CA ILE A 312 -22.46 -12.31 -20.23
C ILE A 312 -23.79 -12.29 -19.51
N ASN A 313 -24.60 -11.27 -19.80
CA ASN A 313 -25.97 -11.20 -19.29
C ASN A 313 -26.82 -12.39 -19.75
N ASP A 314 -27.76 -12.79 -18.89
CA ASP A 314 -28.73 -13.86 -19.16
C ASP A 314 -28.12 -15.21 -19.52
N ALA A 315 -26.84 -15.45 -19.11
CA ALA A 315 -26.22 -16.76 -19.26
C ALA A 315 -27.01 -17.81 -18.45
N CYS A 316 -27.19 -18.99 -19.05
CA CYS A 316 -27.87 -20.11 -18.38
C CYS A 316 -26.86 -20.90 -17.54
N TYR A 317 -27.30 -21.31 -16.36
CA TYR A 317 -26.49 -22.13 -15.44
C TYR A 317 -27.23 -23.44 -15.15
N HIS A 318 -26.47 -24.49 -14.94
CA HIS A 318 -26.98 -25.84 -14.68
C HIS A 318 -26.56 -26.27 -13.28
N GLU A 319 -27.26 -27.26 -12.75
CA GLU A 319 -26.92 -27.88 -11.49
C GLU A 319 -26.76 -29.40 -11.64
N LYS A 320 -25.92 -29.98 -10.79
CA LYS A 320 -25.69 -31.41 -10.66
C LYS A 320 -25.76 -31.80 -9.19
N GLU A 321 -25.93 -33.10 -8.98
CA GLU A 321 -25.92 -33.67 -7.64
C GLU A 321 -24.68 -34.54 -7.41
N LEU A 322 -24.15 -34.45 -6.20
CA LEU A 322 -23.09 -35.28 -5.67
C LEU A 322 -23.55 -35.91 -4.38
N LYS A 323 -23.39 -37.23 -4.24
CA LYS A 323 -23.71 -37.94 -3.01
C LYS A 323 -22.44 -38.17 -2.19
N MET A 324 -22.43 -37.64 -0.98
CA MET A 324 -21.38 -37.88 0.02
C MET A 324 -21.88 -38.86 1.08
N SER A 325 -21.02 -39.78 1.48
CA SER A 325 -21.23 -40.72 2.58
C SER A 325 -20.43 -40.28 3.80
N PRO A 326 -20.81 -40.72 5.02
CA PRO A 326 -20.00 -40.43 6.22
C PRO A 326 -18.54 -40.88 6.08
N GLY A 327 -17.61 -39.93 6.26
CA GLY A 327 -16.18 -40.13 6.08
C GLY A 327 -15.64 -39.71 4.71
N ASP A 328 -16.50 -39.29 3.79
CA ASP A 328 -16.06 -38.65 2.55
C ASP A 328 -15.66 -37.19 2.80
N ASN A 329 -14.66 -36.69 2.07
CA ASN A 329 -14.22 -35.30 2.13
C ASN A 329 -14.36 -34.62 0.77
N LEU A 330 -14.81 -33.39 0.77
CA LEU A 330 -14.86 -32.53 -0.41
C LEU A 330 -13.84 -31.39 -0.25
N PHE A 331 -12.81 -31.37 -1.08
CA PHE A 331 -11.75 -30.38 -1.07
C PHE A 331 -11.96 -29.39 -2.21
N LEU A 332 -12.09 -28.10 -1.85
CA LEU A 332 -12.25 -26.99 -2.77
C LEU A 332 -10.98 -26.13 -2.70
N TYR A 333 -10.53 -25.62 -3.85
CA TYR A 333 -9.30 -24.84 -3.94
C TYR A 333 -9.36 -23.85 -5.09
N THR A 334 -8.62 -22.75 -4.99
CA THR A 334 -8.34 -21.81 -6.08
C THR A 334 -7.00 -22.13 -6.72
N ASP A 335 -6.68 -21.49 -7.84
CA ASP A 335 -5.41 -21.67 -8.56
C ASP A 335 -4.17 -21.35 -7.71
N GLY A 336 -4.31 -20.50 -6.67
CA GLY A 336 -3.25 -20.24 -5.72
C GLY A 336 -2.63 -21.48 -5.07
N VAL A 337 -3.37 -22.60 -4.99
CA VAL A 337 -2.82 -23.88 -4.52
C VAL A 337 -1.95 -24.53 -5.60
N THR A 338 -2.44 -24.62 -6.82
CA THR A 338 -1.72 -25.29 -7.94
C THR A 338 -0.61 -24.44 -8.53
N GLU A 339 -0.70 -23.12 -8.41
CA GLU A 339 0.32 -22.15 -8.81
C GLU A 339 1.36 -21.86 -7.71
N ALA A 340 1.21 -22.44 -6.51
CA ALA A 340 2.22 -22.31 -5.45
C ALA A 340 3.58 -22.81 -5.94
N MET A 341 4.63 -22.05 -5.66
CA MET A 341 6.00 -22.35 -6.07
C MET A 341 6.85 -22.74 -4.89
N ASN A 342 7.70 -23.73 -5.07
CA ASN A 342 8.75 -24.05 -4.11
C ASN A 342 9.95 -23.08 -4.23
N THR A 343 10.97 -23.25 -3.40
CA THR A 343 12.19 -22.44 -3.43
C THR A 343 13.00 -22.54 -4.72
N LYS A 344 12.70 -23.53 -5.59
CA LYS A 344 13.32 -23.72 -6.92
C LYS A 344 12.46 -23.17 -8.06
N HIS A 345 11.38 -22.45 -7.75
CA HIS A 345 10.39 -21.95 -8.71
C HIS A 345 9.65 -23.03 -9.50
N GLU A 346 9.51 -24.23 -8.94
CA GLU A 346 8.69 -25.29 -9.51
C GLU A 346 7.26 -25.17 -8.96
N LEU A 347 6.26 -25.26 -9.85
CA LEU A 347 4.85 -25.20 -9.46
C LEU A 347 4.43 -26.48 -8.73
N TYR A 348 3.54 -26.34 -7.73
CA TYR A 348 2.92 -27.48 -7.08
C TYR A 348 2.12 -28.34 -8.07
N SER A 349 1.42 -27.70 -9.01
CA SER A 349 0.66 -28.27 -10.12
C SER A 349 -0.50 -29.20 -9.73
N ASP A 350 -1.41 -29.39 -10.68
CA ASP A 350 -2.52 -30.37 -10.54
C ASP A 350 -2.03 -31.80 -10.31
N CYS A 351 -0.88 -32.19 -10.88
CA CYS A 351 -0.35 -33.55 -10.75
C CYS A 351 -0.02 -33.90 -9.32
N LEU A 352 0.63 -32.99 -8.57
CA LEU A 352 0.98 -33.24 -7.16
C LEU A 352 -0.26 -33.23 -6.27
N LEU A 353 -1.26 -32.40 -6.60
CA LEU A 353 -2.51 -32.33 -5.84
C LEU A 353 -3.29 -33.66 -5.85
N TYR A 354 -3.09 -34.52 -6.86
CA TYR A 354 -3.77 -35.82 -6.99
C TYR A 354 -2.93 -37.01 -6.56
N THR A 355 -1.65 -36.81 -6.19
CA THR A 355 -0.82 -37.91 -5.70
C THR A 355 -1.06 -38.13 -4.22
N SER A 356 -1.26 -39.37 -3.81
CA SER A 356 -1.57 -39.79 -2.44
C SER A 356 -0.48 -39.52 -1.40
N ASP A 357 0.66 -38.98 -1.82
CA ASP A 357 1.83 -38.68 -0.99
C ASP A 357 1.99 -37.17 -0.70
N ALA A 358 0.97 -36.33 -0.94
CA ALA A 358 0.99 -34.89 -0.69
C ALA A 358 0.39 -34.52 0.67
#